data_ded8f91a50313e2a8a1e03b0a50fa098
#
_entry.id   ded8f91a50313e2a8a1e03b0a50fa098
#
_cell.length_a   1.000
_cell.length_b   1.000
_cell.length_c   1.000
_cell.angle_alpha   90.00
_cell.angle_beta   90.00
_cell.angle_gamma   90.00
#
_symmetry.space_group_name_H-M   'P 1'
#
loop_
_entity.id
_entity.type
_entity.pdbx_description
1 polymer ?
#
loop_
_entity_poly.entity_id
_entity_poly.type
_entity_poly.pdbx_seq_one_letter_code
_entity_poly.pdbx_strand_id
1 'polypeptide(L)'
;NYHKAVEQENLAKLIVDVLYPNDNHYSGKELRLKQQYFFISASLQALIEKYKKKHGDIRKLHEKVVIQMNDTHPTVAVPELMRLLIDVEGLSWEDAWEVTSKTCAYTNHTIMAEALEKWPIDLFSKLLPRIYQIVQEIDRRFLIKVREM
;
A
#
# COMPACT_ATOMS: atom_id res chain seq x y z
N ASN A 1 1.24 27.22 -16.55
CA ASN A 1 2.17 26.90 -17.62
C ASN A 1 1.65 25.70 -18.40
N TYR A 2 1.23 25.91 -19.67
CA TYR A 2 0.57 24.90 -20.49
C TYR A 2 1.40 23.61 -20.66
N HIS A 3 2.70 23.73 -20.93
CA HIS A 3 3.58 22.57 -21.10
C HIS A 3 3.62 21.70 -19.84
N LYS A 4 3.67 22.31 -18.67
CA LYS A 4 3.71 21.58 -17.40
C LYS A 4 2.38 20.86 -17.11
N ALA A 5 1.26 21.46 -17.51
CA ALA A 5 -0.06 20.84 -17.35
C ALA A 5 -0.23 19.63 -18.29
N VAL A 6 0.21 19.73 -19.54
CA VAL A 6 0.18 18.64 -20.53
C VAL A 6 1.11 17.50 -20.11
N GLU A 7 2.30 17.82 -19.58
CA GLU A 7 3.23 16.83 -19.06
C GLU A 7 2.63 16.06 -17.86
N GLN A 8 2.00 16.76 -16.92
CA GLN A 8 1.32 16.15 -15.79
C GLN A 8 0.14 15.25 -16.21
N GLU A 9 -0.64 15.69 -17.20
CA GLU A 9 -1.73 14.89 -17.75
C GLU A 9 -1.21 13.62 -18.43
N ASN A 10 -0.14 13.71 -19.23
CA ASN A 10 0.48 12.57 -19.87
C ASN A 10 1.06 11.58 -18.86
N LEU A 11 1.72 12.07 -17.80
CA LEU A 11 2.22 11.23 -16.70
C LEU A 11 1.08 10.52 -15.97
N ALA A 12 -0.03 11.22 -15.72
CA ALA A 12 -1.21 10.61 -15.10
C ALA A 12 -1.85 9.51 -15.96
N LYS A 13 -1.91 9.71 -17.29
CA LYS A 13 -2.42 8.70 -18.22
C LYS A 13 -1.56 7.44 -18.25
N LEU A 14 -0.24 7.55 -18.16
CA LEU A 14 0.67 6.41 -18.14
C LEU A 14 0.38 5.44 -16.96
N ILE A 15 -0.11 5.96 -15.83
CA ILE A 15 -0.43 5.12 -14.66
C ILE A 15 -1.53 4.10 -14.97
N VAL A 16 -2.50 4.45 -15.81
CA VAL A 16 -3.66 3.60 -16.13
C VAL A 16 -3.56 2.92 -17.50
N ASP A 17 -2.78 3.47 -18.42
CA ASP A 17 -2.75 3.03 -19.82
C ASP A 17 -1.69 1.95 -20.10
N VAL A 18 -0.62 1.90 -19.31
CA VAL A 18 0.46 0.94 -19.51
C VAL A 18 0.23 -0.30 -18.64
N LEU A 19 0.04 -1.45 -19.27
CA LEU A 19 -0.10 -2.74 -18.61
C LEU A 19 1.29 -3.40 -18.46
N TYR A 20 1.69 -3.75 -17.23
CA TYR A 20 2.97 -4.37 -16.91
C TYR A 20 4.19 -3.66 -17.53
N PRO A 21 4.52 -2.42 -17.06
CA PRO A 21 5.68 -1.71 -17.57
C PRO A 21 6.96 -2.53 -17.34
N ASN A 22 7.88 -2.44 -18.31
CA ASN A 22 9.19 -3.05 -18.17
C ASN A 22 9.95 -2.38 -17.02
N ASP A 23 10.35 -3.15 -16.00
CA ASP A 23 11.02 -2.66 -14.80
C ASP A 23 12.54 -2.86 -14.79
N ASN A 24 13.15 -3.17 -15.95
CA ASN A 24 14.60 -3.23 -16.12
C ASN A 24 15.28 -1.86 -15.90
N HIS A 25 14.52 -0.77 -16.00
CA HIS A 25 14.99 0.60 -15.81
C HIS A 25 14.29 1.27 -14.63
N TYR A 26 14.96 2.26 -14.04
CA TYR A 26 14.43 3.04 -12.91
C TYR A 26 13.06 3.66 -13.19
N SER A 27 12.87 4.26 -14.37
CA SER A 27 11.59 4.85 -14.77
C SER A 27 10.46 3.83 -14.88
N GLY A 28 10.75 2.62 -15.34
CA GLY A 28 9.79 1.53 -15.38
C GLY A 28 9.39 1.04 -13.99
N LYS A 29 10.37 0.92 -13.08
CA LYS A 29 10.11 0.61 -11.66
C LYS A 29 9.27 1.69 -10.99
N GLU A 30 9.57 2.95 -11.23
CA GLU A 30 8.81 4.09 -10.70
C GLU A 30 7.36 4.05 -11.18
N LEU A 31 7.13 3.86 -12.48
CA LEU A 31 5.79 3.75 -13.04
C LEU A 31 5.02 2.56 -12.43
N ARG A 32 5.65 1.41 -12.31
CA ARG A 32 5.04 0.22 -11.72
C ARG A 32 4.67 0.43 -10.25
N LEU A 33 5.53 1.08 -9.46
CA LEU A 33 5.22 1.42 -8.07
C LEU A 33 4.05 2.41 -7.97
N LYS A 34 4.02 3.42 -8.84
CA LYS A 34 2.87 4.35 -8.95
C LYS A 34 1.57 3.62 -9.26
N GLN A 35 1.58 2.68 -10.20
CA GLN A 35 0.41 1.89 -10.57
C GLN A 35 -0.09 1.05 -9.40
N GLN A 36 0.80 0.33 -8.72
CA GLN A 36 0.44 -0.51 -7.58
C GLN A 36 -0.17 0.33 -6.45
N TYR A 37 0.50 1.43 -6.11
CA TYR A 37 0.01 2.31 -5.06
C TYR A 37 -1.33 2.97 -5.41
N PHE A 38 -1.47 3.50 -6.62
CA PHE A 38 -2.71 4.12 -7.08
C PHE A 38 -3.88 3.15 -7.01
N PHE A 39 -3.71 1.95 -7.55
CA PHE A 39 -4.76 0.93 -7.56
C PHE A 39 -5.16 0.51 -6.14
N ILE A 40 -4.19 0.25 -5.29
CA ILE A 40 -4.41 -0.16 -3.91
C ILE A 40 -5.07 0.96 -3.09
N SER A 41 -4.56 2.18 -3.17
CA SER A 41 -5.10 3.30 -2.43
C SER A 41 -6.54 3.64 -2.82
N ALA A 42 -6.82 3.67 -4.12
CA ALA A 42 -8.18 3.89 -4.63
C ALA A 42 -9.15 2.80 -4.17
N SER A 43 -8.73 1.54 -4.22
CA SER A 43 -9.53 0.40 -3.79
C SER A 43 -9.83 0.44 -2.29
N LEU A 44 -8.83 0.73 -1.46
CA LEU A 44 -9.00 0.82 0.00
C LEU A 44 -9.86 2.01 0.40
N GLN A 45 -9.69 3.16 -0.25
CA GLN A 45 -10.53 4.35 0.03
C GLN A 45 -12.00 4.06 -0.30
N ALA A 46 -12.29 3.47 -1.44
CA ALA A 46 -13.65 3.09 -1.84
C ALA A 46 -14.25 2.06 -0.86
N LEU A 47 -13.46 1.07 -0.43
CA LEU A 47 -13.87 0.07 0.54
C LEU A 47 -14.21 0.70 1.90
N ILE A 48 -13.37 1.57 2.42
CA ILE A 48 -13.58 2.26 3.69
C ILE A 48 -14.82 3.14 3.62
N GLU A 49 -14.99 3.90 2.54
CA GLU A 49 -16.17 4.74 2.35
C GLU A 49 -17.45 3.90 2.34
N LYS A 50 -17.47 2.81 1.59
CA LYS A 50 -18.62 1.88 1.53
C LYS A 50 -18.91 1.26 2.90
N TYR A 51 -17.86 0.84 3.61
CA TYR A 51 -18.00 0.30 4.96
C TYR A 51 -18.61 1.30 5.93
N LYS A 52 -18.09 2.53 5.97
CA LYS A 52 -18.56 3.59 6.88
C LYS A 52 -20.02 3.94 6.65
N LYS A 53 -20.46 4.00 5.39
CA LYS A 53 -21.87 4.23 5.04
C LYS A 53 -22.80 3.15 5.59
N LYS A 54 -22.32 1.90 5.68
CA LYS A 54 -23.13 0.75 6.08
C LYS A 54 -23.02 0.40 7.57
N HIS A 55 -21.84 0.53 8.16
CA HIS A 55 -21.51 -0.01 9.48
C HIS A 55 -21.01 1.03 10.50
N GLY A 56 -20.51 2.17 10.06
CA GLY A 56 -20.10 3.30 10.90
C GLY A 56 -18.72 3.18 11.52
N ASP A 57 -18.53 2.33 12.53
CA ASP A 57 -17.29 2.27 13.31
C ASP A 57 -16.16 1.55 12.57
N ILE A 58 -15.16 2.31 12.13
CA ILE A 58 -14.01 1.80 11.36
C ILE A 58 -13.13 0.83 12.16
N ARG A 59 -13.13 0.88 13.50
CA ARG A 59 -12.39 -0.06 14.35
C ARG A 59 -12.87 -1.50 14.20
N LYS A 60 -14.07 -1.69 13.70
CA LYS A 60 -14.69 -3.01 13.46
C LYS A 60 -14.63 -3.46 11.99
N LEU A 61 -13.81 -2.80 11.19
CA LEU A 61 -13.65 -3.14 9.75
C LEU A 61 -13.38 -4.64 9.55
N HIS A 62 -12.49 -5.21 10.35
CA HIS A 62 -12.08 -6.61 10.27
C HIS A 62 -13.22 -7.63 10.57
N GLU A 63 -14.33 -7.19 11.17
CA GLU A 63 -15.49 -8.07 11.38
C GLU A 63 -16.31 -8.30 10.11
N LYS A 64 -16.15 -7.44 9.10
CA LYS A 64 -16.96 -7.42 7.88
C LYS A 64 -16.14 -7.52 6.59
N VAL A 65 -14.83 -7.31 6.67
CA VAL A 65 -13.96 -7.17 5.50
C VAL A 65 -12.71 -8.03 5.68
N VAL A 66 -12.38 -8.76 4.64
CA VAL A 66 -11.08 -9.44 4.45
C VAL A 66 -10.46 -8.92 3.16
N ILE A 67 -9.18 -8.56 3.24
CA ILE A 67 -8.36 -8.17 2.09
C ILE A 67 -7.38 -9.30 1.83
N GLN A 68 -7.64 -10.08 0.79
CA GLN A 68 -6.74 -11.16 0.37
C GLN A 68 -5.68 -10.60 -0.59
N MET A 69 -4.43 -10.73 -0.19
CA MET A 69 -3.27 -10.36 -1.01
C MET A 69 -2.65 -11.63 -1.60
N ASN A 70 -2.63 -11.72 -2.93
CA ASN A 70 -1.98 -12.81 -3.64
C ASN A 70 -0.58 -12.36 -4.10
N ASP A 71 0.45 -13.02 -3.60
CA ASP A 71 1.85 -12.66 -3.77
C ASP A 71 2.21 -11.26 -3.24
N THR A 72 3.39 -10.78 -3.60
CA THR A 72 3.93 -9.52 -3.08
C THR A 72 3.45 -8.27 -3.81
N HIS A 73 2.81 -8.40 -4.97
CA HIS A 73 2.35 -7.28 -5.79
C HIS A 73 1.40 -6.31 -5.05
N PRO A 74 0.41 -6.78 -4.27
CA PRO A 74 -0.50 -5.91 -3.54
C PRO A 74 -0.09 -5.63 -2.09
N THR A 75 1.11 -5.99 -1.64
CA THR A 75 1.49 -5.90 -0.22
C THR A 75 1.58 -4.47 0.31
N VAL A 76 1.68 -3.46 -0.54
CA VAL A 76 1.56 -2.06 -0.14
C VAL A 76 0.19 -1.74 0.48
N ALA A 77 -0.80 -2.63 0.33
CA ALA A 77 -2.09 -2.52 0.98
C ALA A 77 -1.98 -2.46 2.52
N VAL A 78 -1.02 -3.16 3.11
CA VAL A 78 -0.82 -3.13 4.57
C VAL A 78 -0.44 -1.75 5.07
N PRO A 79 0.66 -1.13 4.63
CA PRO A 79 1.02 0.21 5.09
C PRO A 79 0.04 1.29 4.58
N GLU A 80 -0.60 1.12 3.44
CA GLU A 80 -1.62 2.06 2.98
C GLU A 80 -2.89 2.02 3.83
N LEU A 81 -3.35 0.85 4.23
CA LEU A 81 -4.47 0.72 5.17
C LEU A 81 -4.12 1.37 6.51
N MET A 82 -2.91 1.16 7.02
CA MET A 82 -2.41 1.84 8.21
C MET A 82 -2.45 3.36 8.05
N ARG A 83 -1.96 3.89 6.93
CA ARG A 83 -2.00 5.33 6.65
C ARG A 83 -3.42 5.88 6.66
N LEU A 84 -4.34 5.22 5.99
CA LEU A 84 -5.74 5.64 5.94
C LEU A 84 -6.39 5.61 7.33
N LEU A 85 -6.14 4.58 8.11
CA LEU A 85 -6.69 4.47 9.45
C LEU A 85 -6.11 5.49 10.43
N ILE A 86 -4.82 5.80 10.34
CA ILE A 86 -4.14 6.75 11.23
C ILE A 86 -4.35 8.18 10.76
N ASP A 87 -3.98 8.49 9.51
CA ASP A 87 -3.88 9.86 9.02
C ASP A 87 -5.24 10.43 8.58
N VAL A 88 -6.15 9.59 8.12
CA VAL A 88 -7.48 10.01 7.65
C VAL A 88 -8.55 9.75 8.71
N GLU A 89 -8.60 8.56 9.27
CA GLU A 89 -9.62 8.16 10.24
C GLU A 89 -9.26 8.51 11.70
N GLY A 90 -8.02 8.90 11.97
CA GLY A 90 -7.58 9.39 13.28
C GLY A 90 -7.38 8.31 14.34
N LEU A 91 -7.18 7.04 13.96
CA LEU A 91 -6.90 5.97 14.90
C LEU A 91 -5.47 6.08 15.45
N SER A 92 -5.28 5.56 16.68
CA SER A 92 -3.93 5.30 17.20
C SER A 92 -3.21 4.23 16.36
N TRP A 93 -1.90 4.13 16.52
CA TRP A 93 -1.14 3.06 15.86
C TRP A 93 -1.66 1.68 16.28
N GLU A 94 -1.89 1.48 17.55
CA GLU A 94 -2.33 0.22 18.12
C GLU A 94 -3.68 -0.22 17.56
N ASP A 95 -4.66 0.68 17.55
CA ASP A 95 -5.98 0.40 16.98
C ASP A 95 -5.90 0.14 15.47
N ALA A 96 -5.13 0.94 14.74
CA ALA A 96 -4.94 0.76 13.31
C ALA A 96 -4.25 -0.57 12.98
N TRP A 97 -3.24 -0.94 13.77
CA TRP A 97 -2.55 -2.23 13.58
C TRP A 97 -3.43 -3.41 13.90
N GLU A 98 -4.23 -3.34 14.95
CA GLU A 98 -5.22 -4.38 15.27
C GLU A 98 -6.20 -4.60 14.10
N VAL A 99 -6.78 -3.54 13.59
CA VAL A 99 -7.68 -3.60 12.43
C VAL A 99 -6.97 -4.14 11.20
N THR A 100 -5.81 -3.60 10.86
CA THR A 100 -5.06 -3.98 9.65
C THR A 100 -4.62 -5.44 9.69
N SER A 101 -4.04 -5.89 10.79
CA SER A 101 -3.55 -7.26 10.94
C SER A 101 -4.67 -8.32 10.92
N LYS A 102 -5.86 -7.95 11.33
CA LYS A 102 -7.05 -8.82 11.30
C LYS A 102 -7.81 -8.75 9.96
N THR A 103 -7.62 -7.68 9.18
CA THR A 103 -8.29 -7.48 7.90
C THR A 103 -7.49 -8.06 6.74
N CYS A 104 -6.16 -7.99 6.79
CA CYS A 104 -5.28 -8.43 5.70
C CYS A 104 -4.92 -9.91 5.84
N ALA A 105 -5.07 -10.65 4.75
CA ALA A 105 -4.61 -12.02 4.59
C ALA A 105 -3.66 -12.12 3.40
N TYR A 106 -2.67 -13.02 3.47
CA TYR A 106 -1.64 -13.16 2.46
C TYR A 106 -1.50 -14.62 2.01
N THR A 107 -1.35 -14.82 0.72
CA THR A 107 -1.00 -16.11 0.12
C THR A 107 0.20 -15.94 -0.80
N ASN A 108 1.24 -16.72 -0.57
CA ASN A 108 2.39 -16.79 -1.47
C ASN A 108 2.14 -17.84 -2.56
N HIS A 109 2.28 -17.45 -3.83
CA HIS A 109 2.15 -18.33 -4.99
C HIS A 109 3.49 -18.62 -5.67
N THR A 110 4.61 -18.05 -5.18
CA THR A 110 5.94 -18.21 -5.78
C THR A 110 6.89 -18.97 -4.85
N ILE A 111 7.70 -19.85 -5.45
CA ILE A 111 8.76 -20.58 -4.75
C ILE A 111 10.10 -19.87 -4.94
N MET A 112 10.25 -19.11 -6.01
CA MET A 112 11.51 -18.49 -6.42
C MET A 112 11.70 -17.15 -5.71
N ALA A 113 12.79 -17.03 -4.96
CA ALA A 113 13.08 -15.80 -4.20
C ALA A 113 13.25 -14.56 -5.09
N GLU A 114 13.72 -14.72 -6.32
CA GLU A 114 13.83 -13.64 -7.31
C GLU A 114 12.48 -13.12 -7.82
N ALA A 115 11.41 -13.90 -7.66
CA ALA A 115 10.05 -13.45 -7.97
C ALA A 115 9.43 -12.57 -6.87
N LEU A 116 10.05 -12.53 -5.68
CA LEU A 116 9.65 -11.63 -4.61
C LEU A 116 10.01 -10.18 -4.97
N GLU A 117 9.06 -9.31 -4.77
CA GLU A 117 9.22 -7.91 -5.10
C GLU A 117 10.25 -7.21 -4.21
N LYS A 118 11.16 -6.47 -4.81
CA LYS A 118 12.17 -5.67 -4.12
C LYS A 118 12.18 -4.27 -4.73
N TRP A 119 12.02 -3.26 -3.88
CA TRP A 119 12.08 -1.86 -4.27
C TRP A 119 13.35 -1.22 -3.75
N PRO A 120 14.08 -0.46 -4.59
CA PRO A 120 15.17 0.39 -4.10
C PRO A 120 14.64 1.36 -3.05
N ILE A 121 15.35 1.49 -1.93
CA ILE A 121 14.94 2.35 -0.81
C ILE A 121 14.82 3.82 -1.26
N ASP A 122 15.76 4.29 -2.07
CA ASP A 122 15.75 5.66 -2.59
C ASP A 122 14.52 5.95 -3.44
N LEU A 123 14.12 5.02 -4.31
CA LEU A 123 12.90 5.14 -5.10
C LEU A 123 11.65 5.14 -4.20
N PHE A 124 11.54 4.15 -3.34
CA PHE A 124 10.35 3.96 -2.51
C PHE A 124 10.17 5.10 -1.50
N SER A 125 11.22 5.50 -0.80
CA SER A 125 11.18 6.57 0.20
C SER A 125 10.91 7.94 -0.43
N LYS A 126 11.41 8.17 -1.64
CA LYS A 126 11.21 9.43 -2.37
C LYS A 126 9.79 9.53 -2.95
N LEU A 127 9.27 8.45 -3.49
CA LEU A 127 7.93 8.42 -4.11
C LEU A 127 6.81 8.35 -3.07
N LEU A 128 6.99 7.53 -2.03
CA LEU A 128 6.00 7.22 -1.01
C LEU A 128 6.56 7.46 0.41
N PRO A 129 6.93 8.69 0.78
CA PRO A 129 7.64 8.95 2.02
C PRO A 129 6.84 8.56 3.27
N ARG A 130 5.53 8.80 3.29
CA ARG A 130 4.70 8.43 4.43
C ARG A 130 4.53 6.92 4.55
N ILE A 131 4.34 6.22 3.44
CA ILE A 131 4.26 4.75 3.40
C ILE A 131 5.58 4.15 3.89
N TYR A 132 6.71 4.71 3.45
CA TYR A 132 8.02 4.27 3.91
C TYR A 132 8.21 4.43 5.43
N GLN A 133 7.79 5.55 6.01
CA GLN A 133 7.80 5.74 7.47
C GLN A 133 6.97 4.66 8.19
N ILE A 134 5.81 4.33 7.68
CA ILE A 134 4.94 3.30 8.27
C ILE A 134 5.60 1.93 8.16
N VAL A 135 6.19 1.58 7.02
CA VAL A 135 6.92 0.32 6.84
C VAL A 135 8.08 0.21 7.83
N GLN A 136 8.86 1.28 8.00
CA GLN A 136 9.96 1.31 8.98
C GLN A 136 9.46 1.10 10.42
N GLU A 137 8.33 1.69 10.79
CA GLU A 137 7.75 1.52 12.12
C GLU A 137 7.20 0.10 12.33
N ILE A 138 6.59 -0.50 11.31
CA ILE A 138 6.17 -1.92 11.34
C ILE A 138 7.38 -2.81 11.59
N ASP A 139 8.46 -2.62 10.83
CA ASP A 139 9.69 -3.39 10.96
C ASP A 139 10.32 -3.24 12.35
N ARG A 140 10.43 -2.01 12.83
CA ARG A 140 10.96 -1.72 14.17
C ARG A 140 10.20 -2.46 15.27
N ARG A 141 8.86 -2.38 15.25
CA ARG A 141 8.01 -3.05 16.24
C ARG A 141 8.10 -4.57 16.12
N PHE A 142 8.15 -5.09 14.91
CA PHE A 142 8.32 -6.52 14.68
C PHE A 142 9.64 -7.03 15.22
N LEU A 143 10.75 -6.33 15.00
CA LEU A 143 12.06 -6.71 15.53
C LEU A 143 12.12 -6.69 17.07
N ILE A 144 11.45 -5.74 17.72
CA ILE A 144 11.32 -5.72 19.19
C ILE A 144 10.61 -6.98 19.65
N LYS A 145 9.45 -7.28 19.05
CA LYS A 145 8.67 -8.46 19.41
C LYS A 145 9.46 -9.77 19.25
N VAL A 146 10.23 -9.90 18.18
CA VAL A 146 11.07 -11.09 17.94
C VAL A 146 12.19 -11.23 18.99
N ARG A 147 12.75 -10.11 19.46
CA ARG A 147 13.79 -10.14 20.51
C ARG A 147 13.27 -10.48 21.89
N GLU A 148 11.99 -10.26 22.13
CA GLU A 148 11.31 -10.58 23.41
C GLU A 148 10.80 -12.02 23.46
N MET A 149 10.82 -12.75 22.35
CA MET A 149 10.44 -14.17 22.23
C MET A 149 11.62 -15.09 22.54
#